data_bc662c8b90856d3a8163b80eadad10e4
#
_entry.id   bc662c8b90856d3a8163b80eadad10e4
#
_cell.length_a   1.000
_cell.length_b   1.000
_cell.length_c   1.000
_cell.angle_alpha   90.00
_cell.angle_beta   90.00
_cell.angle_gamma   90.00
#
_symmetry.space_group_name_H-M   'P 1'
#
loop_
_entity.id
_entity.type
_entity.pdbx_description
1 polymer ?
#
loop_
_entity_poly.entity_id
_entity_poly.type
_entity_poly.pdbx_seq_one_letter_code
_entity_poly.pdbx_strand_id
1 'polypeptide(L)' 'MNGEFEKAVGNNIRILREKSGMTQEQLSAKLQVNGCDITRSAVAKIEVGQRHIYPDEIKLIKEILNVTYDDIFGE' A
#
# COMPACT_ATOMS: atom_id res chain seq x y z
N MET A 1 -2.29 -10.75 12.36
CA MET A 1 -2.47 -9.29 12.58
C MET A 1 -3.94 -8.99 12.75
N ASN A 2 -4.27 -7.97 13.52
CA ASN A 2 -5.66 -7.56 13.75
C ASN A 2 -6.28 -7.05 12.45
N GLY A 3 -7.46 -7.58 12.06
CA GLY A 3 -8.13 -7.23 10.80
C GLY A 3 -8.53 -5.76 10.71
N GLU A 4 -8.91 -5.14 11.82
CA GLU A 4 -9.24 -3.71 11.85
C GLU A 4 -7.98 -2.87 11.65
N PHE A 5 -6.86 -3.29 12.22
CA PHE A 5 -5.59 -2.61 12.03
C PHE A 5 -5.12 -2.71 10.58
N GLU A 6 -5.21 -3.89 9.98
CA GLU A 6 -4.85 -4.06 8.56
C GLU A 6 -5.71 -3.21 7.65
N LYS A 7 -7.01 -3.14 7.95
CA LYS A 7 -7.93 -2.31 7.17
C LYS A 7 -7.57 -0.83 7.29
N ALA A 8 -7.19 -0.39 8.48
CA ALA A 8 -6.76 0.99 8.70
C ALA A 8 -5.47 1.29 7.94
N VAL A 9 -4.51 0.37 7.97
CA VAL A 9 -3.25 0.50 7.23
C VAL A 9 -3.53 0.60 5.73
N GLY A 10 -4.39 -0.28 5.21
CA GLY A 10 -4.76 -0.27 3.80
C GLY A 10 -5.43 1.04 3.39
N ASN A 11 -6.32 1.55 4.23
CA ASN A 11 -6.97 2.83 3.97
C ASN A 11 -5.97 3.99 3.97
N ASN A 12 -5.01 3.97 4.88
CA ASN A 12 -3.95 4.98 4.92
C ASN A 12 -3.12 4.94 3.63
N ILE A 13 -2.78 3.75 3.16
CA ILE A 13 -2.06 3.58 1.90
C ILE A 13 -2.87 4.18 0.74
N ARG A 14 -4.18 3.93 0.71
CA ARG A 14 -5.05 4.49 -0.33
C ARG A 14 -5.00 6.02 -0.32
N ILE A 15 -5.15 6.62 0.87
CA ILE A 15 -5.13 8.08 1.00
C ILE A 15 -3.79 8.65 0.55
N LEU A 16 -2.70 8.04 0.98
CA LEU A 16 -1.35 8.48 0.61
C LEU A 16 -1.11 8.34 -0.89
N ARG A 17 -1.59 7.24 -1.48
CA ARG A 17 -1.51 7.02 -2.93
C ARG A 17 -2.25 8.11 -3.69
N GLU A 18 -3.49 8.40 -3.26
CA GLU A 18 -4.31 9.43 -3.92
C GLU A 18 -3.68 10.82 -3.80
N LYS A 19 -3.11 11.12 -2.64
CA LYS A 19 -2.38 12.39 -2.44
C LYS A 19 -1.17 12.50 -3.35
N SER A 20 -0.55 11.37 -3.69
CA SER A 20 0.59 11.33 -4.62
C SER A 20 0.16 11.46 -6.07
N GLY A 21 -1.14 11.45 -6.36
CA GLY A 21 -1.65 11.50 -7.72
C GLY A 21 -1.52 10.19 -8.48
N MET A 22 -1.32 9.07 -7.78
CA MET A 22 -1.17 7.76 -8.42
C MET A 22 -2.49 7.00 -8.44
N THR A 23 -2.73 6.29 -9.55
CA THR A 23 -3.80 5.30 -9.62
C THR A 23 -3.30 3.99 -9.01
N GLN A 24 -4.23 3.06 -8.72
CA GLN A 24 -3.87 1.72 -8.27
C GLN A 24 -2.98 1.00 -9.28
N GLU A 25 -3.27 1.18 -10.56
CA GLU A 25 -2.49 0.58 -11.64
C GLU A 25 -1.06 1.12 -11.67
N GLN A 26 -0.90 2.43 -11.48
CA GLN A 26 0.43 3.06 -11.44
C GLN A 26 1.25 2.57 -10.24
N LEU A 27 0.62 2.45 -9.07
CA LEU A 27 1.31 1.91 -7.91
C LEU A 27 1.73 0.45 -8.15
N SER A 28 0.81 -0.36 -8.70
CA SER A 28 1.10 -1.76 -9.05
C SER A 28 2.29 -1.84 -10.01
N ALA A 29 2.31 -1.01 -11.04
CA ALA A 29 3.40 -1.01 -12.02
C ALA A 29 4.74 -0.69 -11.37
N LYS A 30 4.78 0.29 -10.47
CA LYS A 30 6.01 0.65 -9.76
C LYS A 30 6.48 -0.45 -8.81
N LEU A 31 5.55 -1.14 -8.17
CA LEU A 31 5.87 -2.28 -7.31
C LEU A 31 6.51 -3.40 -8.14
N GLN A 32 5.92 -3.72 -9.29
CA GLN A 32 6.41 -4.80 -10.16
C GLN A 32 7.80 -4.49 -10.72
N VAL A 33 8.05 -3.24 -11.12
CA VAL A 33 9.37 -2.82 -11.61
C VAL A 33 10.44 -3.01 -10.52
N ASN A 34 10.05 -2.89 -9.26
CA ASN A 34 10.96 -3.07 -8.12
C ASN A 34 10.97 -4.51 -7.61
N GLY A 35 10.46 -5.46 -8.37
CA GLY A 35 10.53 -6.87 -8.03
C GLY A 35 9.43 -7.37 -7.11
N CYS A 36 8.41 -6.55 -6.86
CA CYS A 36 7.29 -6.93 -5.99
C CYS A 36 6.07 -7.24 -6.86
N ASP A 37 5.70 -8.50 -6.95
CA ASP A 37 4.65 -8.96 -7.86
C ASP A 37 3.26 -8.74 -7.27
N ILE A 38 2.89 -7.46 -7.12
CA ILE A 38 1.56 -7.07 -6.66
C ILE A 38 0.78 -6.49 -7.85
N THR A 39 -0.32 -7.17 -8.20
CA THR A 39 -1.20 -6.73 -9.29
C THR A 39 -2.08 -5.57 -8.85
N ARG A 40 -2.72 -4.90 -9.81
CA ARG A 40 -3.70 -3.85 -9.51
C ARG A 40 -4.82 -4.39 -8.61
N SER A 41 -5.29 -5.60 -8.87
CA SER A 41 -6.33 -6.25 -8.06
C SER A 41 -5.85 -6.45 -6.61
N ALA A 42 -4.59 -6.85 -6.44
CA ALA A 42 -4.02 -7.02 -5.11
C ALA A 42 -3.88 -5.67 -4.37
N VAL A 43 -3.49 -4.60 -5.07
CA VAL A 43 -3.48 -3.26 -4.48
C VAL A 43 -4.87 -2.89 -3.99
N ALA A 44 -5.89 -3.09 -4.81
CA ALA A 44 -7.27 -2.78 -4.44
C ALA A 44 -7.70 -3.54 -3.18
N LYS A 45 -7.36 -4.82 -3.09
CA LYS A 45 -7.70 -5.65 -1.93
C LYS A 45 -6.96 -5.22 -0.66
N ILE A 46 -5.69 -4.85 -0.79
CA ILE A 46 -4.92 -4.31 0.34
C ILE A 46 -5.59 -3.05 0.88
N GLU A 47 -6.01 -2.16 0.00
CA GLU A 47 -6.57 -0.87 0.39
C GLU A 47 -7.91 -0.97 1.11
N VAL A 48 -8.64 -2.06 0.92
CA VAL A 48 -9.92 -2.30 1.63
C VAL A 48 -9.81 -3.36 2.73
N GLY A 49 -8.60 -3.85 3.01
CA GLY A 49 -8.36 -4.81 4.08
C GLY A 49 -8.74 -6.24 3.77
N GLN A 50 -8.87 -6.59 2.49
CA GLN A 50 -9.23 -7.94 2.05
C GLN A 50 -8.01 -8.82 1.72
N ARG A 51 -6.82 -8.25 1.77
CA ARG A 51 -5.58 -8.96 1.54
C ARG A 51 -4.55 -8.50 2.57
N HIS A 52 -3.84 -9.46 3.15
CA HIS A 52 -2.71 -9.13 4.04
C HIS A 52 -1.64 -8.38 3.26
N ILE A 53 -0.95 -7.49 3.97
CA ILE A 53 0.23 -6.82 3.44
C ILE A 53 1.44 -7.25 4.26
N TYR A 54 2.52 -7.61 3.57
CA TYR A 54 3.73 -8.13 4.20
C TYR A 54 4.75 -7.01 4.43
N PRO A 55 5.68 -7.17 5.41
CA PRO A 55 6.62 -6.10 5.76
C PRO A 55 7.47 -5.58 4.61
N ASP A 56 7.92 -6.45 3.72
CA ASP A 56 8.71 -6.05 2.56
C ASP A 56 7.86 -5.23 1.57
N GLU A 57 6.57 -5.54 1.47
CA GLU A 57 5.64 -4.80 0.63
C GLU A 57 5.40 -3.40 1.21
N ILE A 58 5.23 -3.31 2.53
CA ILE A 58 5.05 -2.03 3.22
C ILE A 58 6.27 -1.14 3.01
N LYS A 59 7.46 -1.70 3.16
CA LYS A 59 8.71 -0.97 2.96
C LYS A 59 8.80 -0.37 1.57
N LEU A 60 8.47 -1.16 0.55
CA LEU A 60 8.55 -0.71 -0.84
C LEU A 60 7.49 0.34 -1.15
N ILE A 61 6.26 0.15 -0.66
CA ILE A 61 5.19 1.15 -0.83
C ILE A 61 5.60 2.46 -0.18
N LYS A 62 6.18 2.41 1.03
CA LYS A 62 6.68 3.59 1.71
C LYS A 62 7.68 4.35 0.84
N GLU A 63 8.61 3.62 0.22
CA GLU A 63 9.63 4.22 -0.63
C GLU A 63 9.04 4.83 -1.90
N ILE A 64 8.13 4.10 -2.54
CA ILE A 64 7.49 4.56 -3.78
C ILE A 64 6.65 5.81 -3.53
N LEU A 65 5.89 5.83 -2.45
CA LEU A 65 5.03 6.97 -2.11
C LEU A 65 5.80 8.10 -1.44
N ASN A 66 7.05 7.86 -1.04
CA ASN A 66 7.90 8.83 -0.36
C ASN A 66 7.24 9.36 0.92
N VAL A 67 6.78 8.45 1.74
CA VAL A 67 6.12 8.74 3.02
C VAL A 67 6.88 8.06 4.16
N THR A 68 6.43 8.30 5.40
CA THR A 68 7.01 7.65 6.58
C THR A 68 6.22 6.42 6.97
N TYR A 69 6.81 5.54 7.79
CA TYR A 69 6.07 4.43 8.39
C TYR A 69 4.94 4.94 9.28
N ASP A 70 5.15 6.06 9.99
CA ASP A 70 4.11 6.66 10.83
C ASP A 70 2.90 7.07 9.99
N ASP A 71 3.14 7.60 8.78
CA ASP A 71 2.05 7.94 7.86
C ASP A 71 1.23 6.70 7.49
N ILE A 72 1.91 5.58 7.24
CA ILE A 72 1.26 4.33 6.84
C ILE A 72 0.51 3.71 8.02
N PHE A 73 1.12 3.68 9.20
CA PHE A 73 0.52 3.05 10.39
C PHE A 73 -0.42 3.97 11.16
N GLY A 74 -0.45 5.26 10.83
CA GLY A 74 -1.37 6.20 11.46
C GLY A 74 -0.93 6.69 12.82
N GLU A 75 0.36 6.73 13.06
CA GLU A 75 0.91 7.17 14.37
C GLU A 75 1.68 8.48 14.28
#